data_a4efbe7e8ff0f1d93454a1bb2f6e6036
#
_entry.id   a4efbe7e8ff0f1d93454a1bb2f6e6036
#
_cell.length_a   1.000
_cell.length_b   1.000
_cell.length_c   1.000
_cell.angle_alpha   90.00
_cell.angle_beta   90.00
_cell.angle_gamma   90.00
#
_symmetry.space_group_name_H-M   'P 1'
#
loop_
_entity.id
_entity.type
_entity.pdbx_description
1 polymer ?
#
loop_
_entity_poly.entity_id
_entity_poly.type
_entity_poly.pdbx_seq_one_letter_code
_entity_poly.pdbx_strand_id
1 'polypeptide(L)'
;MKLLKYLICLVLLIGVGTSIWIYYPHYQLYQMKKHTVKASQTDNQVSYLTYFKNTKDDTLHHLALGDSIIRGVGAGQSENMVTQFSNLLSGQTHKKIESDNQGINGITSSELNQLVQTGKFDDSIKQADIITINVGGNDIIHAAKGLDLQSVFQTYDELQATFTKNLTDITSRVTKLNPNATVVLLELYNPLSPDNQMYALADKLLPKWNVHIYETSNRLPSSIVIETTKVINGEHLQNLSVDGVHPNLAGYTAISEQMMYQFKHQYRKTAA
;
A
#
# COMPACT_ATOMS: atom_id res chain seq x y z
N MET A 1 8.03 -29.76 -42.63
CA MET A 1 9.04 -28.76 -42.21
C MET A 1 8.46 -27.35 -41.93
N LYS A 2 7.63 -26.77 -42.81
CA LYS A 2 7.06 -25.41 -42.57
C LYS A 2 6.14 -25.36 -41.33
N LEU A 3 5.23 -26.33 -41.17
CA LEU A 3 4.30 -26.39 -40.05
C LEU A 3 5.01 -26.47 -38.70
N LEU A 4 6.09 -27.26 -38.57
CA LEU A 4 6.92 -27.35 -37.36
C LEU A 4 7.59 -26.01 -37.01
N LYS A 5 8.08 -25.27 -38.02
CA LYS A 5 8.65 -23.94 -37.80
C LYS A 5 7.61 -22.96 -37.24
N TYR A 6 6.39 -22.95 -37.79
CA TYR A 6 5.30 -22.11 -37.30
C TYR A 6 4.89 -22.47 -35.88
N LEU A 7 4.84 -23.77 -35.55
CA LEU A 7 4.55 -24.24 -34.17
C LEU A 7 5.62 -23.77 -33.19
N ILE A 8 6.91 -23.90 -33.57
CA ILE A 8 8.02 -23.41 -32.73
C ILE A 8 7.93 -21.88 -32.53
N CYS A 9 7.68 -21.13 -33.61
CA CYS A 9 7.51 -19.68 -33.49
C CYS A 9 6.33 -19.30 -32.57
N LEU A 10 5.21 -20.00 -32.68
CA LEU A 10 4.04 -19.78 -31.82
C LEU A 10 4.37 -20.06 -30.35
N VAL A 11 5.03 -21.18 -30.04
CA VAL A 11 5.45 -21.52 -28.67
C VAL A 11 6.42 -20.45 -28.11
N LEU A 12 7.37 -19.99 -28.91
CA LEU A 12 8.29 -18.93 -28.53
C LEU A 12 7.57 -17.62 -28.26
N LEU A 13 6.61 -17.23 -29.11
CA LEU A 13 5.81 -16.02 -28.92
C LEU A 13 4.96 -16.08 -27.63
N ILE A 14 4.35 -17.24 -27.34
CA ILE A 14 3.60 -17.46 -26.11
C ILE A 14 4.56 -17.39 -24.92
N GLY A 15 5.74 -18.04 -24.98
CA GLY A 15 6.73 -17.99 -23.91
C GLY A 15 7.26 -16.58 -23.64
N VAL A 16 7.53 -15.79 -24.67
CA VAL A 16 7.91 -14.38 -24.53
C VAL A 16 6.76 -13.55 -23.96
N GLY A 17 5.55 -13.73 -24.47
CA GLY A 17 4.38 -13.00 -23.98
C GLY A 17 4.09 -13.26 -22.50
N THR A 18 4.13 -14.53 -22.07
CA THR A 18 3.95 -14.90 -20.65
C THR A 18 5.08 -14.38 -19.76
N SER A 19 6.32 -14.41 -20.26
CA SER A 19 7.46 -13.84 -19.51
C SER A 19 7.31 -12.33 -19.32
N ILE A 20 6.94 -11.58 -20.36
CA ILE A 20 6.66 -10.15 -20.26
C ILE A 20 5.52 -9.90 -19.27
N TRP A 21 4.42 -10.63 -19.35
CA TRP A 21 3.26 -10.48 -18.48
C TRP A 21 3.61 -10.67 -16.99
N ILE A 22 4.55 -11.61 -16.68
CA ILE A 22 5.00 -11.90 -15.31
C ILE A 22 6.01 -10.87 -14.81
N TYR A 23 7.04 -10.55 -15.62
CA TYR A 23 8.20 -9.77 -15.15
C TYR A 23 8.04 -8.25 -15.35
N TYR A 24 7.21 -7.81 -16.29
CA TYR A 24 7.01 -6.39 -16.55
C TYR A 24 6.49 -5.60 -15.33
N PRO A 25 5.54 -6.10 -14.52
CA PRO A 25 5.10 -5.39 -13.31
C PRO A 25 6.22 -5.21 -12.28
N HIS A 26 7.11 -6.17 -12.10
CA HIS A 26 8.29 -6.03 -11.23
C HIS A 26 9.22 -4.92 -11.73
N TYR A 27 9.48 -4.89 -13.03
CA TYR A 27 10.28 -3.83 -13.64
C TYR A 27 9.60 -2.45 -13.50
N GLN A 28 8.32 -2.37 -13.75
CA GLN A 28 7.51 -1.16 -13.60
C GLN A 28 7.57 -0.64 -12.16
N LEU A 29 7.31 -1.51 -11.20
CA LEU A 29 7.37 -1.19 -9.77
C LEU A 29 8.77 -0.69 -9.36
N TYR A 30 9.82 -1.38 -9.83
CA TYR A 30 11.21 -0.94 -9.61
C TYR A 30 11.46 0.47 -10.16
N GLN A 31 11.00 0.78 -11.38
CA GLN A 31 11.16 2.10 -11.96
C GLN A 31 10.38 3.17 -11.17
N MET A 32 9.15 2.88 -10.74
CA MET A 32 8.35 3.79 -9.95
C MET A 32 9.03 4.13 -8.61
N LYS A 33 9.54 3.11 -7.89
CA LYS A 33 10.31 3.29 -6.65
C LYS A 33 11.56 4.14 -6.87
N LYS A 34 12.31 3.86 -7.94
CA LYS A 34 13.52 4.61 -8.29
C LYS A 34 13.24 6.07 -8.64
N HIS A 35 12.13 6.36 -9.34
CA HIS A 35 11.72 7.72 -9.67
C HIS A 35 11.32 8.51 -8.43
N THR A 36 10.66 7.89 -7.47
CA THR A 36 10.31 8.53 -6.20
C THR A 36 11.56 8.98 -5.43
N VAL A 37 12.63 8.19 -5.45
CA VAL A 37 13.91 8.53 -4.82
C VAL A 37 14.67 9.62 -5.60
N LYS A 38 14.64 9.61 -6.95
CA LYS A 38 15.36 10.59 -7.78
C LYS A 38 14.70 11.97 -7.80
N ALA A 39 13.37 12.05 -7.75
CA ALA A 39 12.65 13.33 -7.66
C ALA A 39 13.04 14.13 -6.40
N SER A 40 13.67 13.47 -5.43
CA SER A 40 14.13 14.05 -4.17
C SER A 40 15.39 14.91 -4.24
N GLN A 41 16.00 15.09 -5.41
CA GLN A 41 17.29 15.81 -5.55
C GLN A 41 17.19 17.16 -6.27
N THR A 42 16.00 17.70 -6.48
CA THR A 42 15.82 19.04 -7.05
C THR A 42 15.76 20.10 -5.94
N ASP A 43 16.44 21.23 -6.13
CA ASP A 43 16.81 22.23 -5.12
C ASP A 43 15.69 22.93 -4.30
N ASN A 44 14.41 22.62 -4.54
CA ASN A 44 13.26 23.27 -3.87
C ASN A 44 12.27 22.33 -3.19
N GLN A 45 12.64 21.07 -2.95
CA GLN A 45 11.73 20.10 -2.32
C GLN A 45 12.14 19.82 -0.88
N VAL A 46 11.16 19.83 0.03
CA VAL A 46 11.37 19.45 1.44
C VAL A 46 10.89 18.01 1.67
N SER A 47 11.62 17.25 2.50
CA SER A 47 11.14 15.92 2.89
C SER A 47 9.80 16.02 3.62
N TYR A 48 9.00 14.94 3.58
CA TYR A 48 7.74 14.90 4.33
C TYR A 48 7.96 15.19 5.81
N LEU A 49 9.02 14.63 6.40
CA LEU A 49 9.36 14.92 7.81
C LEU A 49 9.65 16.42 8.02
N THR A 50 10.47 17.03 7.16
CA THR A 50 10.80 18.46 7.26
C THR A 50 9.55 19.32 7.07
N TYR A 51 8.66 18.94 6.15
CA TYR A 51 7.39 19.61 5.94
C TYR A 51 6.56 19.64 7.24
N PHE A 52 6.32 18.45 7.84
CA PHE A 52 5.52 18.39 9.08
C PHE A 52 6.19 19.05 10.27
N LYS A 53 7.52 19.00 10.36
CA LYS A 53 8.26 19.71 11.40
C LYS A 53 8.04 21.23 11.32
N ASN A 54 7.91 21.78 10.11
CA ASN A 54 7.83 23.23 9.85
C ASN A 54 6.38 23.74 9.72
N THR A 55 5.34 22.90 9.83
CA THR A 55 3.95 23.37 9.94
C THR A 55 3.79 24.27 11.15
N LYS A 56 2.83 25.21 11.10
CA LYS A 56 2.61 26.17 12.18
C LYS A 56 1.89 25.55 13.38
N ASP A 57 1.08 24.51 13.14
CA ASP A 57 0.27 23.87 14.16
C ASP A 57 1.13 22.99 15.08
N ASP A 58 0.94 23.07 16.37
CA ASP A 58 1.63 22.23 17.36
C ASP A 58 1.01 20.83 17.48
N THR A 59 -0.18 20.65 16.91
CA THR A 59 -0.87 19.35 16.85
C THR A 59 -1.09 18.97 15.39
N LEU A 60 -0.81 17.72 15.05
CA LEU A 60 -1.12 17.13 13.76
C LEU A 60 -2.12 15.99 13.93
N HIS A 61 -3.05 15.87 12.99
CA HIS A 61 -4.09 14.85 12.99
C HIS A 61 -3.74 13.75 11.99
N HIS A 62 -3.63 12.51 12.49
CA HIS A 62 -3.36 11.32 11.68
C HIS A 62 -4.57 10.40 11.65
N LEU A 63 -5.31 10.43 10.54
CA LEU A 63 -6.40 9.50 10.25
C LEU A 63 -5.86 8.24 9.57
N ALA A 64 -6.30 7.06 10.01
CA ALA A 64 -5.97 5.82 9.35
C ALA A 64 -7.24 5.03 9.00
N LEU A 65 -7.43 4.76 7.71
CA LEU A 65 -8.57 4.04 7.14
C LEU A 65 -8.11 2.70 6.58
N GLY A 66 -8.84 1.63 6.81
CA GLY A 66 -8.51 0.36 6.20
C GLY A 66 -8.96 -0.87 6.96
N ASP A 67 -8.22 -1.94 6.77
CA ASP A 67 -8.57 -3.28 7.23
C ASP A 67 -7.96 -3.64 8.60
N SER A 68 -7.79 -4.93 8.84
CA SER A 68 -7.21 -5.48 10.05
C SER A 68 -5.75 -5.06 10.30
N ILE A 69 -5.00 -4.72 9.26
CA ILE A 69 -3.64 -4.21 9.38
C ILE A 69 -3.66 -2.82 10.01
N ILE A 70 -4.55 -1.93 9.56
CA ILE A 70 -4.77 -0.62 10.18
C ILE A 70 -5.21 -0.79 11.63
N ARG A 71 -6.17 -1.69 11.87
CA ARG A 71 -6.67 -1.95 13.24
C ARG A 71 -5.59 -2.46 14.19
N GLY A 72 -4.56 -3.15 13.68
CA GLY A 72 -3.47 -3.70 14.51
C GLY A 72 -3.71 -5.13 14.98
N VAL A 73 -4.45 -5.94 14.19
CA VAL A 73 -4.59 -7.37 14.48
C VAL A 73 -3.22 -8.04 14.44
N GLY A 74 -2.96 -8.89 15.42
CA GLY A 74 -1.66 -9.56 15.62
C GLY A 74 -0.75 -8.87 16.65
N ALA A 75 -1.09 -7.63 17.07
CA ALA A 75 -0.46 -6.92 18.19
C ALA A 75 -1.50 -6.30 19.11
N GLY A 76 -1.07 -5.66 20.21
CA GLY A 76 -1.95 -4.92 21.11
C GLY A 76 -2.49 -3.63 20.48
N GLN A 77 -3.61 -3.12 21.02
CA GLN A 77 -4.24 -1.89 20.49
C GLN A 77 -3.31 -0.67 20.50
N SER A 78 -2.42 -0.55 21.47
CA SER A 78 -1.41 0.51 21.55
C SER A 78 -0.14 0.23 20.74
N GLU A 79 -0.03 -0.97 20.15
CA GLU A 79 1.17 -1.49 19.50
C GLU A 79 1.02 -1.61 17.98
N ASN A 80 -0.12 -1.13 17.43
CA ASN A 80 -0.36 -1.07 16.00
C ASN A 80 0.51 0.00 15.31
N MET A 81 0.68 -0.12 13.98
CA MET A 81 1.55 0.78 13.23
C MET A 81 1.11 2.25 13.28
N VAL A 82 -0.19 2.53 13.39
CA VAL A 82 -0.72 3.91 13.42
C VAL A 82 -0.22 4.61 14.68
N THR A 83 -0.36 3.97 15.84
CA THR A 83 0.13 4.48 17.13
C THR A 83 1.66 4.61 17.14
N GLN A 84 2.36 3.56 16.69
CA GLN A 84 3.83 3.55 16.68
C GLN A 84 4.39 4.62 15.75
N PHE A 85 3.88 4.74 14.52
CA PHE A 85 4.30 5.78 13.59
C PHE A 85 4.00 7.19 14.12
N SER A 86 2.81 7.40 14.72
CA SER A 86 2.44 8.69 15.33
C SER A 86 3.41 9.07 16.45
N ASN A 87 3.82 8.11 17.29
CA ASN A 87 4.81 8.33 18.35
C ASN A 87 6.20 8.67 17.76
N LEU A 88 6.64 7.94 16.73
CA LEU A 88 7.92 8.24 16.04
C LEU A 88 7.89 9.64 15.41
N LEU A 89 6.79 10.00 14.75
CA LEU A 89 6.64 11.30 14.12
C LEU A 89 6.61 12.43 15.17
N SER A 90 5.89 12.24 16.28
CA SER A 90 5.87 13.16 17.42
C SER A 90 7.28 13.41 17.96
N GLY A 91 8.06 12.34 18.20
CA GLY A 91 9.44 12.45 18.67
C GLY A 91 10.37 13.20 17.71
N GLN A 92 10.14 13.11 16.39
CA GLN A 92 10.98 13.76 15.38
C GLN A 92 10.55 15.21 15.09
N THR A 93 9.27 15.51 15.20
CA THR A 93 8.72 16.84 14.91
C THR A 93 8.60 17.71 16.14
N HIS A 94 8.60 17.13 17.34
CA HIS A 94 8.28 17.76 18.64
C HIS A 94 6.86 18.32 18.69
N LYS A 95 5.94 17.70 17.94
CA LYS A 95 4.52 18.05 17.89
C LYS A 95 3.67 16.95 18.50
N LYS A 96 2.49 17.32 19.02
CA LYS A 96 1.47 16.34 19.41
C LYS A 96 0.90 15.70 18.13
N ILE A 97 0.77 14.37 18.10
CA ILE A 97 0.08 13.67 17.02
C ILE A 97 -1.20 13.04 17.61
N GLU A 98 -2.35 13.48 17.14
CA GLU A 98 -3.64 12.88 17.46
C GLU A 98 -4.00 11.88 16.36
N SER A 99 -4.01 10.59 16.73
CA SER A 99 -4.31 9.52 15.78
C SER A 99 -5.75 9.03 15.94
N ASP A 100 -6.45 8.91 14.79
CA ASP A 100 -7.79 8.32 14.64
C ASP A 100 -7.67 7.04 13.81
N ASN A 101 -7.75 5.88 14.48
CA ASN A 101 -7.62 4.58 13.84
C ASN A 101 -9.00 4.00 13.54
N GLN A 102 -9.41 4.03 12.28
CA GLN A 102 -10.67 3.54 11.73
C GLN A 102 -10.50 2.19 10.98
N GLY A 103 -9.59 1.34 11.45
CA GLY A 103 -9.39 -0.01 10.92
C GLY A 103 -10.56 -0.94 11.21
N ILE A 104 -11.04 -1.67 10.20
CA ILE A 104 -12.17 -2.58 10.25
C ILE A 104 -11.73 -3.98 9.80
N ASN A 105 -11.80 -4.96 10.69
CA ASN A 105 -11.38 -6.33 10.37
C ASN A 105 -12.15 -6.90 9.18
N GLY A 106 -11.42 -7.46 8.22
CA GLY A 106 -11.98 -8.17 7.08
C GLY A 106 -12.57 -7.27 5.99
N ILE A 107 -12.53 -5.94 6.14
CA ILE A 107 -13.10 -5.02 5.15
C ILE A 107 -12.37 -5.13 3.81
N THR A 108 -13.15 -5.20 2.73
CA THR A 108 -12.68 -5.14 1.35
C THR A 108 -12.56 -3.70 0.84
N SER A 109 -11.90 -3.52 -0.30
CA SER A 109 -11.82 -2.19 -0.94
C SER A 109 -13.19 -1.65 -1.32
N SER A 110 -14.11 -2.50 -1.74
CA SER A 110 -15.49 -2.12 -2.09
C SER A 110 -16.28 -1.61 -0.87
N GLU A 111 -16.19 -2.31 0.25
CA GLU A 111 -16.87 -1.93 1.49
C GLU A 111 -16.28 -0.64 2.07
N LEU A 112 -14.94 -0.50 2.08
CA LEU A 112 -14.29 0.74 2.51
C LEU A 112 -14.69 1.91 1.62
N ASN A 113 -14.71 1.72 0.30
CA ASN A 113 -15.15 2.74 -0.65
C ASN A 113 -16.59 3.16 -0.35
N GLN A 114 -17.50 2.22 -0.13
CA GLN A 114 -18.90 2.52 0.25
C GLN A 114 -18.96 3.40 1.51
N LEU A 115 -18.21 3.07 2.57
CA LEU A 115 -18.18 3.86 3.80
C LEU A 115 -17.64 5.27 3.56
N VAL A 116 -16.60 5.41 2.75
CA VAL A 116 -16.02 6.71 2.39
C VAL A 116 -17.02 7.53 1.56
N GLN A 117 -17.68 6.93 0.55
CA GLN A 117 -18.63 7.64 -0.31
C GLN A 117 -19.92 8.06 0.43
N THR A 118 -20.34 7.31 1.44
CA THR A 118 -21.50 7.69 2.29
C THR A 118 -21.19 8.79 3.30
N GLY A 119 -19.93 9.26 3.37
CA GLY A 119 -19.53 10.37 4.24
C GLY A 119 -19.22 10.00 5.68
N LYS A 120 -19.10 8.69 5.99
CA LYS A 120 -18.80 8.22 7.37
C LYS A 120 -17.57 8.88 7.98
N PHE A 121 -16.58 9.21 7.18
CA PHE A 121 -15.28 9.73 7.62
C PHE A 121 -15.05 11.21 7.23
N ASP A 122 -16.06 11.91 6.70
CA ASP A 122 -15.89 13.24 6.11
C ASP A 122 -15.27 14.25 7.08
N ASP A 123 -15.70 14.26 8.34
CA ASP A 123 -15.19 15.22 9.33
C ASP A 123 -13.75 14.89 9.75
N SER A 124 -13.43 13.61 9.95
CA SER A 124 -12.04 13.17 10.21
C SER A 124 -11.13 13.46 9.02
N ILE A 125 -11.60 13.25 7.77
CA ILE A 125 -10.83 13.56 6.56
C ILE A 125 -10.51 15.05 6.46
N LYS A 126 -11.49 15.93 6.71
CA LYS A 126 -11.31 17.40 6.62
C LYS A 126 -10.28 17.94 7.62
N GLN A 127 -10.13 17.29 8.77
CA GLN A 127 -9.24 17.72 9.84
C GLN A 127 -7.84 17.09 9.75
N ALA A 128 -7.67 16.01 8.98
CA ALA A 128 -6.44 15.24 8.97
C ALA A 128 -5.30 15.93 8.20
N ASP A 129 -4.11 15.96 8.77
CA ASP A 129 -2.86 16.32 8.09
C ASP A 129 -2.26 15.15 7.34
N ILE A 130 -2.43 13.95 7.89
CA ILE A 130 -1.95 12.67 7.35
C ILE A 130 -3.13 11.71 7.29
N ILE A 131 -3.32 11.07 6.12
CA ILE A 131 -4.37 10.04 5.93
C ILE A 131 -3.71 8.77 5.43
N THR A 132 -3.56 7.78 6.30
CA THR A 132 -3.04 6.46 5.94
C THR A 132 -4.18 5.57 5.47
N ILE A 133 -4.01 4.92 4.31
CA ILE A 133 -4.99 4.01 3.74
C ILE A 133 -4.31 2.67 3.43
N ASN A 134 -4.84 1.58 3.99
CA ASN A 134 -4.43 0.22 3.67
C ASN A 134 -5.65 -0.68 3.50
N VAL A 135 -5.84 -1.19 2.29
CA VAL A 135 -6.94 -2.09 1.92
C VAL A 135 -6.57 -2.87 0.67
N GLY A 136 -7.20 -3.99 0.42
CA GLY A 136 -7.00 -4.82 -0.77
C GLY A 136 -6.55 -6.25 -0.48
N GLY A 137 -5.95 -6.51 0.68
CA GLY A 137 -5.59 -7.87 1.10
C GLY A 137 -6.81 -8.78 1.19
N ASN A 138 -7.91 -8.28 1.76
CA ASN A 138 -9.16 -9.06 1.87
C ASN A 138 -9.86 -9.31 0.53
N ASP A 139 -9.70 -8.42 -0.44
CA ASP A 139 -10.20 -8.62 -1.80
C ASP A 139 -9.59 -9.90 -2.40
N ILE A 140 -8.26 -10.08 -2.25
CA ILE A 140 -7.53 -11.25 -2.71
C ILE A 140 -7.93 -12.50 -1.89
N ILE A 141 -7.93 -12.39 -0.56
CA ILE A 141 -8.21 -13.52 0.34
C ILE A 141 -9.64 -14.05 0.13
N HIS A 142 -10.63 -13.15 -0.02
CA HIS A 142 -12.01 -13.56 -0.25
C HIS A 142 -12.20 -14.19 -1.62
N ALA A 143 -11.56 -13.66 -2.66
CA ALA A 143 -11.60 -14.23 -4.00
C ALA A 143 -10.90 -15.60 -4.07
N ALA A 144 -9.81 -15.82 -3.31
CA ALA A 144 -9.10 -17.09 -3.30
C ALA A 144 -9.82 -18.21 -2.54
N LYS A 145 -10.80 -17.87 -1.69
CA LYS A 145 -11.57 -18.87 -0.94
C LYS A 145 -12.43 -19.73 -1.88
N GLY A 146 -12.11 -21.01 -1.96
CA GLY A 146 -12.92 -22.00 -2.70
C GLY A 146 -12.71 -22.00 -4.22
N LEU A 147 -11.77 -21.22 -4.74
CA LEU A 147 -11.43 -21.24 -6.16
C LEU A 147 -10.26 -22.19 -6.45
N ASP A 148 -10.33 -22.88 -7.58
CA ASP A 148 -9.17 -23.52 -8.19
C ASP A 148 -8.25 -22.47 -8.88
N LEU A 149 -7.03 -22.89 -9.20
CA LEU A 149 -6.05 -22.00 -9.84
C LEU A 149 -6.54 -21.37 -11.14
N GLN A 150 -7.31 -22.10 -11.95
CA GLN A 150 -7.81 -21.60 -13.23
C GLN A 150 -8.83 -20.48 -13.01
N SER A 151 -9.72 -20.65 -12.04
CA SER A 151 -10.72 -19.64 -11.66
C SER A 151 -10.06 -18.39 -11.08
N VAL A 152 -9.01 -18.52 -10.28
CA VAL A 152 -8.22 -17.38 -9.77
C VAL A 152 -7.66 -16.55 -10.93
N PHE A 153 -7.06 -17.18 -11.94
CA PHE A 153 -6.54 -16.44 -13.10
C PHE A 153 -7.64 -15.76 -13.92
N GLN A 154 -8.80 -16.38 -14.07
CA GLN A 154 -9.93 -15.81 -14.84
C GLN A 154 -10.53 -14.57 -14.16
N THR A 155 -10.58 -14.55 -12.84
CA THR A 155 -11.17 -13.43 -12.06
C THR A 155 -10.15 -12.37 -11.65
N TYR A 156 -8.85 -12.65 -11.82
CA TYR A 156 -7.79 -11.79 -11.31
C TYR A 156 -7.82 -10.37 -11.88
N ASP A 157 -7.98 -10.23 -13.19
CA ASP A 157 -7.96 -8.91 -13.85
C ASP A 157 -9.20 -8.08 -13.46
N GLU A 158 -10.36 -8.71 -13.29
CA GLU A 158 -11.60 -8.04 -12.83
C GLU A 158 -11.47 -7.60 -11.37
N LEU A 159 -10.91 -8.46 -10.53
CA LEU A 159 -10.67 -8.16 -9.12
C LEU A 159 -9.69 -6.98 -8.97
N GLN A 160 -8.62 -6.99 -9.75
CA GLN A 160 -7.64 -5.92 -9.78
C GLN A 160 -8.22 -4.59 -10.29
N ALA A 161 -9.04 -4.64 -11.35
CA ALA A 161 -9.73 -3.46 -11.87
C ALA A 161 -10.71 -2.87 -10.83
N THR A 162 -11.45 -3.73 -10.12
CA THR A 162 -12.35 -3.34 -9.03
C THR A 162 -11.60 -2.69 -7.89
N PHE A 163 -10.51 -3.28 -7.43
CA PHE A 163 -9.63 -2.70 -6.40
C PHE A 163 -9.11 -1.33 -6.83
N THR A 164 -8.56 -1.24 -8.05
CA THR A 164 -7.99 0.01 -8.58
C THR A 164 -9.03 1.12 -8.63
N LYS A 165 -10.24 0.79 -9.08
CA LYS A 165 -11.35 1.73 -9.10
C LYS A 165 -11.70 2.19 -7.68
N ASN A 166 -11.86 1.27 -6.73
CA ASN A 166 -12.22 1.59 -5.36
C ASN A 166 -11.16 2.46 -4.68
N LEU A 167 -9.86 2.13 -4.82
CA LEU A 167 -8.77 2.92 -4.27
C LEU A 167 -8.73 4.33 -4.89
N THR A 168 -8.99 4.43 -6.20
CA THR A 168 -9.08 5.73 -6.90
C THR A 168 -10.27 6.55 -6.39
N ASP A 169 -11.43 5.94 -6.21
CA ASP A 169 -12.63 6.63 -5.71
C ASP A 169 -12.43 7.12 -4.26
N ILE A 170 -11.85 6.27 -3.38
CA ILE A 170 -11.50 6.63 -2.00
C ILE A 170 -10.56 7.83 -1.99
N THR A 171 -9.44 7.74 -2.71
CA THR A 171 -8.42 8.80 -2.71
C THR A 171 -8.92 10.08 -3.37
N SER A 172 -9.77 9.99 -4.39
CA SER A 172 -10.41 11.14 -5.04
C SER A 172 -11.34 11.89 -4.07
N ARG A 173 -12.16 11.15 -3.29
CA ARG A 173 -12.99 11.78 -2.27
C ARG A 173 -12.16 12.41 -1.16
N VAL A 174 -11.13 11.72 -0.68
CA VAL A 174 -10.20 12.27 0.31
C VAL A 174 -9.59 13.59 -0.18
N THR A 175 -9.04 13.61 -1.40
CA THR A 175 -8.43 14.81 -1.98
C THR A 175 -9.46 15.92 -2.22
N LYS A 176 -10.69 15.58 -2.60
CA LYS A 176 -11.78 16.56 -2.78
C LYS A 176 -12.17 17.22 -1.45
N LEU A 177 -12.20 16.47 -0.36
CA LEU A 177 -12.56 16.98 0.98
C LEU A 177 -11.40 17.72 1.64
N ASN A 178 -10.17 17.24 1.42
CA ASN A 178 -8.96 17.81 2.02
C ASN A 178 -7.77 17.70 1.04
N PRO A 179 -7.59 18.68 0.15
CA PRO A 179 -6.50 18.70 -0.82
C PRO A 179 -5.12 18.91 -0.19
N ASN A 180 -5.06 19.33 1.08
CA ASN A 180 -3.81 19.62 1.79
C ASN A 180 -3.25 18.39 2.53
N ALA A 181 -4.07 17.38 2.80
CA ALA A 181 -3.64 16.17 3.49
C ALA A 181 -2.56 15.44 2.70
N THR A 182 -1.61 14.84 3.42
CA THR A 182 -0.68 13.88 2.85
C THR A 182 -1.32 12.49 2.91
N VAL A 183 -1.56 11.90 1.75
CA VAL A 183 -2.10 10.54 1.65
C VAL A 183 -0.96 9.53 1.70
N VAL A 184 -1.05 8.59 2.62
CA VAL A 184 -0.09 7.50 2.80
C VAL A 184 -0.76 6.20 2.38
N LEU A 185 -0.23 5.57 1.34
CA LEU A 185 -0.69 4.25 0.87
C LEU A 185 0.34 3.20 1.26
N LEU A 186 -0.09 1.98 1.53
CA LEU A 186 0.80 0.86 1.83
C LEU A 186 0.82 -0.13 0.67
N GLU A 187 1.99 -0.67 0.34
CA GLU A 187 2.09 -1.85 -0.52
C GLU A 187 1.39 -3.05 0.12
N LEU A 188 0.83 -3.92 -0.69
CA LEU A 188 0.42 -5.24 -0.25
C LEU A 188 1.63 -6.18 -0.26
N TYR A 189 1.87 -6.87 0.84
CA TYR A 189 2.94 -7.84 1.00
C TYR A 189 2.45 -9.29 0.82
N ASN A 190 3.37 -10.20 0.50
CA ASN A 190 3.10 -11.63 0.47
C ASN A 190 3.35 -12.22 1.88
N PRO A 191 2.30 -12.64 2.60
CA PRO A 191 2.46 -13.20 3.93
C PRO A 191 2.84 -14.69 3.91
N LEU A 192 2.81 -15.34 2.75
CA LEU A 192 3.04 -16.78 2.65
C LEU A 192 4.51 -17.13 2.90
N SER A 193 4.75 -18.30 3.51
CA SER A 193 6.08 -18.88 3.58
C SER A 193 6.57 -19.33 2.20
N PRO A 194 7.87 -19.23 1.88
CA PRO A 194 8.44 -19.76 0.65
C PRO A 194 8.13 -21.26 0.39
N ASP A 195 7.89 -22.03 1.46
CA ASP A 195 7.51 -23.45 1.36
C ASP A 195 6.02 -23.64 1.00
N ASN A 196 5.22 -22.58 1.01
CA ASN A 196 3.82 -22.65 0.61
C ASN A 196 3.71 -22.75 -0.92
N GLN A 197 2.91 -23.70 -1.42
CA GLN A 197 2.73 -23.92 -2.85
C GLN A 197 2.23 -22.69 -3.62
N MET A 198 1.50 -21.78 -2.95
CA MET A 198 0.98 -20.56 -3.54
C MET A 198 1.95 -19.36 -3.45
N TYR A 199 3.08 -19.50 -2.74
CA TYR A 199 4.04 -18.41 -2.53
C TYR A 199 4.51 -17.80 -3.85
N ALA A 200 5.02 -18.64 -4.75
CA ALA A 200 5.55 -18.19 -6.04
C ALA A 200 4.48 -17.53 -6.93
N LEU A 201 3.22 -17.93 -6.81
CA LEU A 201 2.11 -17.31 -7.53
C LEU A 201 1.77 -15.94 -6.92
N ALA A 202 1.62 -15.86 -5.61
CA ALA A 202 1.36 -14.60 -4.92
C ALA A 202 2.48 -13.57 -5.18
N ASP A 203 3.74 -14.02 -5.13
CA ASP A 203 4.92 -13.19 -5.39
C ASP A 203 4.95 -12.61 -6.82
N LYS A 204 4.39 -13.33 -7.79
CA LYS A 204 4.24 -12.85 -9.17
C LYS A 204 3.05 -11.91 -9.39
N LEU A 205 1.97 -12.09 -8.63
CA LEU A 205 0.73 -11.34 -8.85
C LEU A 205 0.67 -10.04 -8.04
N LEU A 206 1.15 -10.04 -6.80
CA LEU A 206 1.12 -8.85 -5.93
C LEU A 206 1.83 -7.60 -6.51
N PRO A 207 2.94 -7.70 -7.24
CA PRO A 207 3.55 -6.54 -7.88
C PRO A 207 2.61 -5.75 -8.80
N LYS A 208 1.67 -6.42 -9.48
CA LYS A 208 0.66 -5.74 -10.31
C LYS A 208 -0.29 -4.87 -9.47
N TRP A 209 -0.70 -5.35 -8.29
CA TRP A 209 -1.51 -4.58 -7.35
C TRP A 209 -0.74 -3.38 -6.83
N ASN A 210 0.51 -3.59 -6.46
CA ASN A 210 1.37 -2.52 -5.98
C ASN A 210 1.64 -1.47 -7.07
N VAL A 211 1.77 -1.85 -8.34
CA VAL A 211 1.84 -0.89 -9.46
C VAL A 211 0.63 0.06 -9.43
N HIS A 212 -0.59 -0.46 -9.27
CA HIS A 212 -1.80 0.38 -9.21
C HIS A 212 -1.86 1.28 -7.96
N ILE A 213 -1.29 0.84 -6.84
CA ILE A 213 -1.12 1.68 -5.65
C ILE A 213 -0.20 2.87 -5.98
N TYR A 214 0.94 2.63 -6.63
CA TYR A 214 1.86 3.69 -7.05
C TYR A 214 1.24 4.60 -8.12
N GLU A 215 0.53 4.05 -9.10
CA GLU A 215 -0.18 4.84 -10.11
C GLU A 215 -1.24 5.75 -9.47
N THR A 216 -1.99 5.26 -8.49
CA THR A 216 -2.96 6.05 -7.74
C THR A 216 -2.25 7.15 -6.96
N SER A 217 -1.19 6.82 -6.21
CA SER A 217 -0.36 7.79 -5.48
C SER A 217 0.18 8.90 -6.40
N ASN A 218 0.67 8.56 -7.58
CA ASN A 218 1.26 9.52 -8.52
C ASN A 218 0.26 10.58 -9.03
N ARG A 219 -1.05 10.31 -8.95
CA ARG A 219 -2.12 11.24 -9.33
C ARG A 219 -2.52 12.21 -8.21
N LEU A 220 -2.08 11.96 -6.97
CA LEU A 220 -2.44 12.76 -5.81
C LEU A 220 -1.51 13.97 -5.65
N PRO A 221 -2.03 15.10 -5.13
CA PRO A 221 -1.23 16.31 -4.89
C PRO A 221 -0.07 16.08 -3.91
N SER A 222 -0.32 15.32 -2.85
CA SER A 222 0.67 14.95 -1.84
C SER A 222 0.42 13.52 -1.40
N SER A 223 1.34 12.63 -1.71
CA SER A 223 1.21 11.21 -1.36
C SER A 223 2.55 10.50 -1.26
N ILE A 224 2.57 9.46 -0.47
CA ILE A 224 3.72 8.58 -0.26
C ILE A 224 3.23 7.13 -0.21
N VAL A 225 3.96 6.21 -0.85
CA VAL A 225 3.70 4.78 -0.75
C VAL A 225 4.73 4.14 0.15
N ILE A 226 4.28 3.42 1.17
CA ILE A 226 5.14 2.72 2.12
C ILE A 226 5.48 1.34 1.58
N GLU A 227 6.76 1.06 1.45
CA GLU A 227 7.30 -0.20 0.95
C GLU A 227 7.26 -1.29 2.05
N THR A 228 6.06 -1.75 2.41
CA THR A 228 5.85 -2.80 3.41
C THR A 228 6.50 -4.12 3.00
N THR A 229 6.65 -4.35 1.70
CA THR A 229 7.32 -5.53 1.13
C THR A 229 8.80 -5.63 1.51
N LYS A 230 9.44 -4.54 1.97
CA LYS A 230 10.82 -4.55 2.47
C LYS A 230 10.94 -5.17 3.86
N VAL A 231 9.86 -5.12 4.65
CA VAL A 231 9.87 -5.53 6.05
C VAL A 231 9.01 -6.75 6.33
N ILE A 232 8.10 -7.08 5.42
CA ILE A 232 7.29 -8.31 5.45
C ILE A 232 7.38 -8.99 4.10
N ASN A 233 8.05 -10.12 4.06
CA ASN A 233 8.27 -10.96 2.89
C ASN A 233 8.73 -12.36 3.33
N GLY A 234 9.04 -13.25 2.39
CA GLY A 234 9.49 -14.62 2.69
C GLY A 234 10.77 -14.74 3.52
N GLU A 235 11.58 -13.67 3.62
CA GLU A 235 12.81 -13.63 4.45
C GLU A 235 12.54 -13.10 5.87
N HIS A 236 11.38 -12.47 6.11
CA HIS A 236 11.02 -11.80 7.36
C HIS A 236 9.72 -12.34 7.98
N LEU A 237 9.48 -13.65 7.88
CA LEU A 237 8.29 -14.32 8.42
C LEU A 237 8.16 -14.17 9.95
N GLN A 238 9.27 -13.94 10.67
CA GLN A 238 9.27 -13.64 12.10
C GLN A 238 8.52 -12.33 12.45
N ASN A 239 8.24 -11.49 11.47
CA ASN A 239 7.45 -10.27 11.61
C ASN A 239 5.93 -10.53 11.52
N LEU A 240 5.50 -11.76 11.24
CA LEU A 240 4.11 -12.16 11.22
C LEU A 240 3.68 -12.77 12.55
N SER A 241 2.41 -12.63 12.86
CA SER A 241 1.77 -13.27 14.00
C SER A 241 1.53 -14.76 13.72
N VAL A 242 1.04 -15.47 14.72
CA VAL A 242 0.80 -16.92 14.63
C VAL A 242 -0.24 -17.31 13.58
N ASP A 243 -1.06 -16.37 13.11
CA ASP A 243 -2.02 -16.62 12.04
C ASP A 243 -1.38 -16.60 10.64
N GLY A 244 -0.10 -16.21 10.55
CA GLY A 244 0.68 -16.20 9.31
C GLY A 244 0.25 -15.12 8.30
N VAL A 245 -0.60 -14.18 8.69
CA VAL A 245 -1.13 -13.12 7.79
C VAL A 245 -0.84 -11.73 8.34
N HIS A 246 -1.20 -11.50 9.61
CA HIS A 246 -1.08 -10.18 10.24
C HIS A 246 0.33 -9.99 10.81
N PRO A 247 0.86 -8.76 10.79
CA PRO A 247 2.08 -8.44 11.49
C PRO A 247 1.92 -8.67 13.02
N ASN A 248 2.96 -9.17 13.66
CA ASN A 248 3.08 -9.13 15.12
C ASN A 248 3.66 -7.78 15.56
N LEU A 249 3.98 -7.63 16.86
CA LEU A 249 4.59 -6.40 17.38
C LEU A 249 5.86 -6.00 16.61
N ALA A 250 6.76 -6.94 16.33
CA ALA A 250 8.00 -6.67 15.58
C ALA A 250 7.69 -6.23 14.13
N GLY A 251 6.69 -6.86 13.49
CA GLY A 251 6.25 -6.48 12.14
C GLY A 251 5.65 -5.08 12.09
N TYR A 252 4.79 -4.72 13.04
CA TYR A 252 4.25 -3.35 13.11
C TYR A 252 5.33 -2.31 13.43
N THR A 253 6.30 -2.66 14.26
CA THR A 253 7.47 -1.80 14.51
C THR A 253 8.26 -1.59 13.24
N ALA A 254 8.58 -2.65 12.51
CA ALA A 254 9.30 -2.56 11.25
C ALA A 254 8.55 -1.73 10.18
N ILE A 255 7.23 -1.89 10.07
CA ILE A 255 6.40 -1.05 9.17
C ILE A 255 6.47 0.43 9.61
N SER A 256 6.33 0.72 10.89
CA SER A 256 6.35 2.09 11.41
C SER A 256 7.71 2.78 11.21
N GLU A 257 8.79 2.03 11.39
CA GLU A 257 10.16 2.50 11.10
C GLU A 257 10.37 2.72 9.60
N GLN A 258 9.83 1.85 8.74
CA GLN A 258 9.85 2.02 7.28
C GLN A 258 9.03 3.25 6.86
N MET A 259 7.87 3.52 7.48
CA MET A 259 7.11 4.76 7.28
C MET A 259 7.97 5.97 7.62
N MET A 260 8.60 5.98 8.79
CA MET A 260 9.47 7.08 9.23
C MET A 260 10.69 7.25 8.33
N TYR A 261 11.31 6.13 7.91
CA TYR A 261 12.40 6.18 6.94
C TYR A 261 11.96 6.89 5.65
N GLN A 262 10.81 6.51 5.10
CA GLN A 262 10.32 7.11 3.85
C GLN A 262 9.91 8.57 4.04
N PHE A 263 9.34 8.96 5.18
CA PHE A 263 9.06 10.37 5.50
C PHE A 263 10.33 11.22 5.57
N LYS A 264 11.46 10.64 5.97
CA LYS A 264 12.77 11.32 5.98
C LYS A 264 13.37 11.48 4.58
N HIS A 265 13.14 10.50 3.69
CA HIS A 265 13.88 10.37 2.43
C HIS A 265 13.04 10.56 1.17
N GLN A 266 11.73 10.73 1.29
CA GLN A 266 10.86 11.13 0.19
C GLN A 266 10.43 12.59 0.39
N TYR A 267 10.15 13.25 -0.73
CA TYR A 267 9.97 14.70 -0.75
C TYR A 267 8.58 15.05 -1.25
N ARG A 268 7.99 16.02 -0.58
CA ARG A 268 6.68 16.54 -0.96
C ARG A 268 6.83 17.38 -2.21
N LYS A 269 5.94 17.19 -3.19
CA LYS A 269 5.82 18.10 -4.33
C LYS A 269 5.39 19.45 -3.77
N THR A 270 6.18 20.49 -3.99
CA THR A 270 5.74 21.86 -3.71
C THR A 270 4.67 22.21 -4.72
N ALA A 271 3.55 22.77 -4.26
CA ALA A 271 2.59 23.38 -5.18
C ALA A 271 3.33 24.50 -5.93
N ALA A 272 3.31 24.42 -7.27
CA ALA A 272 3.86 25.45 -8.14
C ALA A 272 3.08 26.75 -8.03
#